data_adf142998ac577d34a2e6f24f10edf37
#
_entry.id   adf142998ac577d34a2e6f24f10edf37
#
_cell.length_a   1.000
_cell.length_b   1.000
_cell.length_c   1.000
_cell.angle_alpha   90.00
_cell.angle_beta   90.00
_cell.angle_gamma   90.00
#
_symmetry.space_group_name_H-M   'P 1'
#
loop_
_entity.id
_entity.type
_entity.pdbx_description
1 polymer ?
#
loop_
_entity_poly.entity_id
_entity_poly.type
_entity_poly.pdbx_seq_one_letter_code
_entity_poly.pdbx_strand_id
1 'polypeptide(L)'
;MGENIFDNLLSHPSLFVNKEVLRHSHHPSELPHRNKEIKAIRFNLVEALKGQIPSNMVLYGVTGAGKTAVTRFICSQLEGKGKQIGKSVNPVHVNCRTIDTQYRVLAFLGNSLLKDNEKEDIPFTGWPTDRVFEELVKRMNERGGVHVIVLDEIDHLVKKVGDDLLYNLCNINDDLKRRGQARCCVIGISNDLKFTEYLDPRVKSRLGQEDVIFSPYDAVQLKDILEYRAEIGIKTNSLS
;
A
#
# COMPACT_ATOMS: atom_id res chain seq x y z
N MET A 1 -34.51 23.18 -33.04
CA MET A 1 -33.76 22.74 -31.86
C MET A 1 -32.58 21.98 -32.42
N GLY A 2 -31.37 22.46 -32.21
CA GLY A 2 -30.17 21.77 -32.71
C GLY A 2 -29.99 20.48 -31.96
N GLU A 3 -29.76 19.36 -32.65
CA GLU A 3 -29.35 18.09 -32.04
C GLU A 3 -28.11 18.33 -31.21
N ASN A 4 -28.13 17.81 -29.96
CA ASN A 4 -26.98 17.92 -29.10
C ASN A 4 -25.90 16.97 -29.65
N ILE A 5 -24.68 17.48 -29.82
CA ILE A 5 -23.54 16.72 -30.36
C ILE A 5 -23.24 15.42 -29.60
N PHE A 6 -23.75 15.27 -28.38
CA PHE A 6 -23.61 14.06 -27.56
C PHE A 6 -24.67 13.00 -27.83
N ASP A 7 -25.83 13.35 -28.45
CA ASP A 7 -26.93 12.40 -28.66
C ASP A 7 -26.52 11.24 -29.59
N ASN A 8 -25.78 11.54 -30.64
CA ASN A 8 -25.23 10.53 -31.54
C ASN A 8 -24.19 9.62 -30.88
N LEU A 9 -23.38 10.16 -29.94
CA LEU A 9 -22.36 9.38 -29.23
C LEU A 9 -22.96 8.46 -28.16
N LEU A 10 -24.06 8.87 -27.54
CA LEU A 10 -24.78 8.07 -26.55
C LEU A 10 -25.53 6.91 -27.17
N SER A 11 -25.91 6.99 -28.44
CA SER A 11 -26.59 5.93 -29.16
C SER A 11 -25.67 4.82 -29.66
N HIS A 12 -24.36 5.03 -29.72
CA HIS A 12 -23.41 4.02 -30.14
C HIS A 12 -23.21 2.93 -29.05
N PRO A 13 -23.29 1.65 -29.39
CA PRO A 13 -23.05 0.58 -28.44
C PRO A 13 -21.60 0.65 -27.93
N SER A 14 -21.44 0.64 -26.61
CA SER A 14 -20.11 0.58 -25.99
C SER A 14 -19.40 -0.72 -26.37
N LEU A 15 -18.13 -0.61 -26.78
CA LEU A 15 -17.22 -1.76 -27.01
C LEU A 15 -16.85 -2.44 -25.69
N PHE A 16 -17.02 -1.75 -24.57
CA PHE A 16 -16.59 -2.21 -23.26
C PHE A 16 -17.75 -2.83 -22.47
N VAL A 17 -17.49 -3.96 -21.83
CA VAL A 17 -18.31 -4.52 -20.77
C VAL A 17 -18.01 -3.77 -19.46
N ASN A 18 -16.73 -3.62 -19.16
CA ASN A 18 -16.25 -2.91 -17.96
C ASN A 18 -14.98 -2.12 -18.29
N LYS A 19 -15.14 -0.83 -18.56
CA LYS A 19 -14.03 0.06 -18.89
C LYS A 19 -13.07 0.29 -17.69
N GLU A 20 -13.57 0.12 -16.46
CA GLU A 20 -12.76 0.32 -15.25
C GLU A 20 -11.63 -0.70 -15.13
N VAL A 21 -11.81 -1.93 -15.64
CA VAL A 21 -10.79 -2.99 -15.65
C VAL A 21 -9.53 -2.59 -16.44
N LEU A 22 -9.69 -1.71 -17.42
CA LEU A 22 -8.59 -1.23 -18.27
C LEU A 22 -7.88 0.00 -17.68
N ARG A 23 -8.42 0.61 -16.63
CA ARG A 23 -7.81 1.79 -15.99
C ARG A 23 -6.61 1.41 -15.10
N HIS A 24 -5.71 2.36 -14.89
CA HIS A 24 -4.57 2.21 -13.98
C HIS A 24 -4.99 1.99 -12.52
N SER A 25 -6.17 2.50 -12.14
CA SER A 25 -6.74 2.37 -10.79
C SER A 25 -7.39 1.02 -10.52
N HIS A 26 -7.51 0.16 -11.54
CA HIS A 26 -8.13 -1.16 -11.38
C HIS A 26 -7.29 -2.05 -10.46
N HIS A 27 -7.95 -2.62 -9.47
CA HIS A 27 -7.36 -3.62 -8.58
C HIS A 27 -7.82 -5.01 -9.01
N PRO A 28 -6.97 -5.76 -9.73
CA PRO A 28 -7.34 -7.07 -10.23
C PRO A 28 -7.54 -8.05 -9.07
N SER A 29 -8.53 -8.94 -9.22
CA SER A 29 -8.76 -10.06 -8.29
C SER A 29 -7.70 -11.16 -8.43
N GLU A 30 -7.04 -11.23 -9.57
CA GLU A 30 -5.96 -12.16 -9.87
C GLU A 30 -4.73 -11.42 -10.39
N LEU A 31 -3.56 -11.87 -9.98
CA LEU A 31 -2.26 -11.28 -10.31
C LEU A 31 -1.38 -12.37 -10.93
N PRO A 32 -1.56 -12.65 -12.25
CA PRO A 32 -0.79 -13.68 -12.93
C PRO A 32 0.71 -13.39 -12.83
N HIS A 33 1.51 -14.45 -12.83
CA HIS A 33 2.98 -14.42 -12.80
C HIS A 33 3.61 -13.79 -11.55
N ARG A 34 2.84 -13.60 -10.43
CA ARG A 34 3.32 -13.06 -9.14
C ARG A 34 3.15 -14.00 -7.96
N ASN A 35 2.99 -15.30 -8.23
CA ASN A 35 2.76 -16.31 -7.18
C ASN A 35 3.91 -16.41 -6.16
N LYS A 36 5.17 -16.21 -6.59
CA LYS A 36 6.34 -16.25 -5.71
C LYS A 36 6.34 -15.08 -4.74
N GLU A 37 6.15 -13.87 -5.26
CA GLU A 37 6.13 -12.63 -4.49
C GLU A 37 4.92 -12.60 -3.55
N ILE A 38 3.74 -13.01 -4.04
CA ILE A 38 2.53 -13.15 -3.23
C ILE A 38 2.78 -14.14 -2.07
N LYS A 39 3.39 -15.29 -2.34
CA LYS A 39 3.68 -16.30 -1.30
C LYS A 39 4.63 -15.75 -0.24
N ALA A 40 5.70 -15.05 -0.63
CA ALA A 40 6.67 -14.47 0.30
C ALA A 40 6.01 -13.43 1.22
N ILE A 41 5.27 -12.47 0.65
CA ILE A 41 4.60 -11.42 1.43
C ILE A 41 3.53 -12.02 2.36
N ARG A 42 2.72 -12.96 1.86
CA ARG A 42 1.70 -13.64 2.69
C ARG A 42 2.30 -14.43 3.84
N PHE A 43 3.43 -15.11 3.62
CA PHE A 43 4.12 -15.88 4.66
C PHE A 43 4.56 -15.00 5.82
N ASN A 44 5.03 -13.80 5.55
CA ASN A 44 5.37 -12.82 6.57
C ASN A 44 4.09 -12.25 7.25
N LEU A 45 3.14 -11.75 6.46
CA LEU A 45 1.99 -11.04 7.00
C LEU A 45 0.97 -11.94 7.73
N VAL A 46 1.04 -13.26 7.59
CA VAL A 46 0.19 -14.19 8.36
C VAL A 46 0.36 -14.04 9.88
N GLU A 47 1.51 -13.57 10.34
CA GLU A 47 1.77 -13.31 11.75
C GLU A 47 0.82 -12.25 12.33
N ALA A 48 0.40 -11.28 11.51
CA ALA A 48 -0.60 -10.28 11.90
C ALA A 48 -1.95 -10.93 12.29
N LEU A 49 -2.37 -11.99 11.59
CA LEU A 49 -3.59 -12.74 11.91
C LEU A 49 -3.47 -13.53 13.22
N LYS A 50 -2.25 -13.90 13.61
CA LYS A 50 -1.96 -14.51 14.91
C LYS A 50 -1.83 -13.44 16.03
N GLY A 51 -1.90 -12.17 15.69
CA GLY A 51 -1.68 -11.05 16.60
C GLY A 51 -0.22 -10.84 16.95
N GLN A 52 0.72 -11.33 16.13
CA GLN A 52 2.16 -11.13 16.28
C GLN A 52 2.64 -10.01 15.36
N ILE A 53 3.86 -9.52 15.56
CA ILE A 53 4.46 -8.48 14.73
C ILE A 53 5.09 -9.15 13.51
N PRO A 54 4.61 -8.91 12.27
CA PRO A 54 5.32 -9.33 11.07
C PRO A 54 6.67 -8.62 10.96
N SER A 55 7.64 -9.23 10.29
CA SER A 55 8.90 -8.56 9.96
C SER A 55 8.66 -7.36 9.04
N ASN A 56 9.42 -6.29 9.22
CA ASN A 56 9.47 -5.23 8.23
C ASN A 56 10.05 -5.78 6.93
N MET A 57 9.60 -5.25 5.79
CA MET A 57 10.09 -5.71 4.49
C MET A 57 10.25 -4.59 3.48
N VAL A 58 11.11 -4.82 2.50
CA VAL A 58 11.26 -3.92 1.35
C VAL A 58 10.97 -4.69 0.06
N LEU A 59 10.11 -4.11 -0.77
CA LEU A 59 9.74 -4.64 -2.08
C LEU A 59 10.45 -3.84 -3.16
N TYR A 60 11.30 -4.49 -3.91
CA TYR A 60 12.11 -3.88 -4.97
C TYR A 60 11.63 -4.28 -6.35
N GLY A 61 11.83 -3.42 -7.31
CA GLY A 61 11.64 -3.73 -8.73
C GLY A 61 11.37 -2.48 -9.55
N VAL A 62 11.48 -2.59 -10.85
CA VAL A 62 11.20 -1.48 -11.78
C VAL A 62 9.73 -1.03 -11.71
N THR A 63 9.47 0.18 -12.17
CA THR A 63 8.10 0.68 -12.34
C THR A 63 7.30 -0.26 -13.25
N GLY A 64 6.05 -0.55 -12.90
CA GLY A 64 5.20 -1.48 -13.66
C GLY A 64 5.39 -2.96 -13.31
N ALA A 65 6.34 -3.34 -12.44
CA ALA A 65 6.54 -4.74 -12.04
C ALA A 65 5.43 -5.33 -11.15
N GLY A 66 4.40 -4.56 -10.79
CA GLY A 66 3.23 -5.04 -10.04
C GLY A 66 3.35 -4.96 -8.52
N LYS A 67 4.38 -4.34 -7.96
CA LYS A 67 4.61 -4.22 -6.50
C LYS A 67 3.40 -3.67 -5.75
N THR A 68 2.94 -2.49 -6.13
CA THR A 68 1.78 -1.82 -5.53
C THR A 68 0.51 -2.64 -5.65
N ALA A 69 0.26 -3.25 -6.82
CA ALA A 69 -0.93 -4.07 -7.05
C ALA A 69 -0.94 -5.32 -6.16
N VAL A 70 0.18 -6.04 -6.07
CA VAL A 70 0.34 -7.22 -5.21
C VAL A 70 0.16 -6.85 -3.75
N THR A 71 0.78 -5.77 -3.30
CA THR A 71 0.70 -5.35 -1.88
C THR A 71 -0.73 -4.96 -1.50
N ARG A 72 -1.42 -4.19 -2.34
CA ARG A 72 -2.83 -3.83 -2.10
C ARG A 72 -3.75 -5.04 -2.08
N PHE A 73 -3.56 -5.96 -3.03
CA PHE A 73 -4.32 -7.22 -3.06
C PHE A 73 -4.14 -8.02 -1.76
N ILE A 74 -2.89 -8.22 -1.33
CA ILE A 74 -2.60 -8.99 -0.12
C ILE A 74 -3.15 -8.27 1.13
N CYS A 75 -2.99 -6.95 1.25
CA CYS A 75 -3.51 -6.17 2.36
C CYS A 75 -5.04 -6.25 2.45
N SER A 76 -5.76 -6.19 1.32
CA SER A 76 -7.22 -6.36 1.28
C SER A 76 -7.64 -7.75 1.74
N GLN A 77 -6.96 -8.81 1.26
CA GLN A 77 -7.23 -10.19 1.69
C GLN A 77 -6.91 -10.40 3.18
N LEU A 78 -5.84 -9.80 3.67
CA LEU A 78 -5.42 -9.86 5.06
C LEU A 78 -6.44 -9.19 5.99
N GLU A 79 -6.91 -7.99 5.65
CA GLU A 79 -7.95 -7.27 6.39
C GLU A 79 -9.27 -8.04 6.41
N GLY A 80 -9.71 -8.53 5.23
CA GLY A 80 -10.92 -9.33 5.10
C GLY A 80 -10.87 -10.60 5.95
N LYS A 81 -9.73 -11.30 5.92
CA LYS A 81 -9.52 -12.50 6.76
C LYS A 81 -9.48 -12.17 8.23
N GLY A 82 -8.83 -11.09 8.62
CA GLY A 82 -8.82 -10.58 10.00
C GLY A 82 -10.24 -10.37 10.53
N LYS A 83 -11.08 -9.66 9.78
CA LYS A 83 -12.50 -9.43 10.12
C LYS A 83 -13.27 -10.75 10.32
N GLN A 84 -13.06 -11.75 9.44
CA GLN A 84 -13.71 -13.06 9.54
C GLN A 84 -13.36 -13.82 10.83
N ILE A 85 -12.12 -13.69 11.32
CA ILE A 85 -11.64 -14.43 12.50
C ILE A 85 -11.61 -13.57 13.77
N GLY A 86 -12.22 -12.36 13.73
CA GLY A 86 -12.28 -11.46 14.89
C GLY A 86 -10.91 -10.85 15.27
N LYS A 87 -9.99 -10.71 14.33
CA LYS A 87 -8.67 -10.07 14.53
C LYS A 87 -8.65 -8.71 13.85
N SER A 88 -8.21 -7.68 14.60
CA SER A 88 -8.00 -6.35 14.05
C SER A 88 -6.67 -6.30 13.31
N VAL A 89 -6.72 -6.19 11.99
CA VAL A 89 -5.56 -5.91 11.15
C VAL A 89 -5.88 -4.69 10.31
N ASN A 90 -5.04 -3.66 10.41
CA ASN A 90 -5.28 -2.33 9.88
C ASN A 90 -4.19 -1.96 8.85
N PRO A 91 -4.33 -2.36 7.58
CA PRO A 91 -3.40 -1.92 6.54
C PRO A 91 -3.69 -0.47 6.15
N VAL A 92 -2.62 0.33 6.04
CA VAL A 92 -2.69 1.72 5.56
C VAL A 92 -1.64 1.89 4.47
N HIS A 93 -2.05 2.42 3.32
CA HIS A 93 -1.19 2.60 2.16
C HIS A 93 -0.96 4.09 1.90
N VAL A 94 0.30 4.50 1.88
CA VAL A 94 0.75 5.88 1.65
C VAL A 94 1.58 5.92 0.38
N ASN A 95 1.23 6.80 -0.56
CA ASN A 95 2.11 7.10 -1.69
C ASN A 95 3.04 8.26 -1.32
N CYS A 96 4.32 7.95 -1.15
CA CYS A 96 5.35 8.88 -0.71
C CYS A 96 5.75 9.91 -1.77
N ARG A 97 5.31 9.75 -3.00
CA ARG A 97 5.47 10.78 -4.04
C ARG A 97 4.47 11.91 -3.89
N THR A 98 3.26 11.60 -3.41
CA THR A 98 2.20 12.59 -3.19
C THR A 98 2.27 13.17 -1.78
N ILE A 99 2.58 12.34 -0.79
CA ILE A 99 2.73 12.70 0.62
C ILE A 99 4.22 12.58 0.95
N ASP A 100 4.95 13.64 0.75
CA ASP A 100 6.40 13.64 0.58
C ASP A 100 7.19 14.34 1.70
N THR A 101 6.58 14.48 2.89
CA THR A 101 7.22 14.98 4.10
C THR A 101 6.89 14.11 5.31
N GLN A 102 7.82 13.98 6.25
CA GLN A 102 7.64 13.23 7.49
C GLN A 102 6.33 13.62 8.20
N TYR A 103 6.11 14.91 8.39
CA TYR A 103 4.92 15.43 9.05
C TYR A 103 3.62 14.97 8.38
N ARG A 104 3.53 15.14 7.06
CA ARG A 104 2.32 14.79 6.30
C ARG A 104 2.06 13.29 6.27
N VAL A 105 3.10 12.46 6.23
CA VAL A 105 2.96 11.00 6.32
C VAL A 105 2.41 10.62 7.69
N LEU A 106 2.96 11.14 8.78
CA LEU A 106 2.48 10.87 10.14
C LEU A 106 1.03 11.33 10.34
N ALA A 107 0.68 12.54 9.87
CA ALA A 107 -0.68 13.06 9.94
C ALA A 107 -1.67 12.20 9.12
N PHE A 108 -1.29 11.80 7.91
CA PHE A 108 -2.10 10.93 7.07
C PHE A 108 -2.34 9.56 7.73
N LEU A 109 -1.29 8.95 8.28
CA LEU A 109 -1.39 7.68 9.01
C LEU A 109 -2.36 7.81 10.20
N GLY A 110 -2.19 8.86 11.01
CA GLY A 110 -3.06 9.10 12.16
C GLY A 110 -4.52 9.33 11.77
N ASN A 111 -4.77 10.09 10.69
CA ASN A 111 -6.13 10.35 10.22
C ASN A 111 -6.80 9.13 9.58
N SER A 112 -6.00 8.26 8.93
CA SER A 112 -6.51 6.99 8.36
C SER A 112 -7.00 5.99 9.43
N LEU A 113 -6.65 6.20 10.69
CA LEU A 113 -7.07 5.35 11.80
C LEU A 113 -8.34 5.84 12.50
N LEU A 114 -8.88 7.00 12.15
CA LEU A 114 -10.13 7.51 12.71
C LEU A 114 -11.29 6.61 12.29
N LYS A 115 -12.21 6.42 13.22
CA LYS A 115 -13.56 5.92 12.92
C LYS A 115 -14.44 7.12 12.59
N ASP A 116 -15.36 6.94 11.67
CA ASP A 116 -16.34 7.98 11.32
C ASP A 116 -16.93 8.61 12.59
N ASN A 117 -16.82 9.96 12.70
CA ASN A 117 -17.39 10.84 13.72
C ASN A 117 -16.71 10.98 15.10
N GLU A 118 -15.47 10.52 15.34
CA GLU A 118 -15.01 10.51 16.74
C GLU A 118 -13.92 11.53 17.14
N LYS A 119 -13.18 12.15 16.23
CA LYS A 119 -12.07 13.07 16.60
C LYS A 119 -11.76 14.08 15.52
N GLU A 120 -11.20 15.22 15.93
CA GLU A 120 -10.62 16.19 15.01
C GLU A 120 -9.45 15.57 14.26
N ASP A 121 -9.35 15.86 12.97
CA ASP A 121 -8.22 15.47 12.13
C ASP A 121 -6.92 16.07 12.69
N ILE A 122 -5.84 15.32 12.55
CA ILE A 122 -4.51 15.88 12.71
C ILE A 122 -4.30 16.85 11.54
N PRO A 123 -4.08 18.14 11.82
CA PRO A 123 -3.89 19.10 10.74
C PRO A 123 -2.62 18.78 9.96
N PHE A 124 -2.60 19.04 8.67
CA PHE A 124 -1.42 18.79 7.83
C PHE A 124 -0.31 19.85 8.01
N THR A 125 -0.49 20.81 8.92
CA THR A 125 0.49 21.82 9.31
C THR A 125 0.17 22.34 10.73
N GLY A 126 1.17 22.93 11.40
CA GLY A 126 0.96 23.73 12.61
C GLY A 126 1.25 23.03 13.93
N TRP A 127 1.18 21.72 14.03
CA TRP A 127 1.63 21.03 15.25
C TRP A 127 3.14 20.73 15.18
N PRO A 128 3.82 20.61 16.31
CA PRO A 128 5.15 20.01 16.35
C PRO A 128 5.10 18.56 15.86
N THR A 129 6.13 18.12 15.13
CA THR A 129 6.18 16.75 14.56
C THR A 129 6.10 15.68 15.64
N ASP A 130 6.73 15.92 16.80
CA ASP A 130 6.66 15.01 17.94
C ASP A 130 5.23 14.81 18.45
N ARG A 131 4.44 15.89 18.51
CA ARG A 131 3.03 15.82 18.90
C ARG A 131 2.22 15.00 17.89
N VAL A 132 2.52 15.14 16.60
CA VAL A 132 1.84 14.34 15.55
C VAL A 132 2.18 12.87 15.71
N PHE A 133 3.44 12.54 15.99
CA PHE A 133 3.88 11.17 16.25
C PHE A 133 3.22 10.59 17.51
N GLU A 134 3.16 11.34 18.59
CA GLU A 134 2.47 10.92 19.83
C GLU A 134 0.99 10.64 19.61
N GLU A 135 0.31 11.49 18.85
CA GLU A 135 -1.11 11.30 18.53
C GLU A 135 -1.30 10.07 17.61
N LEU A 136 -0.40 9.83 16.65
CA LEU A 136 -0.39 8.60 15.86
C LEU A 136 -0.30 7.35 16.74
N VAL A 137 0.67 7.29 17.66
CA VAL A 137 0.86 6.16 18.59
C VAL A 137 -0.39 5.94 19.43
N LYS A 138 -1.01 7.02 19.93
CA LYS A 138 -2.24 6.97 20.72
C LYS A 138 -3.38 6.37 19.90
N ARG A 139 -3.63 6.86 18.67
CA ARG A 139 -4.69 6.36 17.77
C ARG A 139 -4.47 4.91 17.36
N MET A 140 -3.22 4.50 17.12
CA MET A 140 -2.89 3.10 16.85
C MET A 140 -3.28 2.21 18.03
N ASN A 141 -2.99 2.61 19.27
CA ASN A 141 -3.38 1.86 20.46
C ASN A 141 -4.89 1.85 20.70
N GLU A 142 -5.59 2.95 20.46
CA GLU A 142 -7.06 3.03 20.54
C GLU A 142 -7.75 2.14 19.49
N ARG A 143 -7.19 2.07 18.28
CA ARG A 143 -7.68 1.16 17.23
C ARG A 143 -7.37 -0.30 17.55
N GLY A 144 -6.21 -0.52 18.17
CA GLY A 144 -5.72 -1.85 18.54
C GLY A 144 -5.33 -2.73 17.36
N GLY A 145 -4.89 -3.95 17.67
CA GLY A 145 -4.52 -4.95 16.67
C GLY A 145 -3.16 -4.71 16.02
N VAL A 146 -3.01 -5.18 14.80
CA VAL A 146 -1.75 -5.06 14.03
C VAL A 146 -1.93 -4.08 12.88
N HIS A 147 -1.10 -3.04 12.85
CA HIS A 147 -1.06 -2.06 11.79
C HIS A 147 -0.01 -2.45 10.76
N VAL A 148 -0.38 -2.46 9.48
CA VAL A 148 0.53 -2.73 8.37
C VAL A 148 0.68 -1.43 7.57
N ILE A 149 1.78 -0.73 7.76
CA ILE A 149 2.06 0.53 7.08
C ILE A 149 2.78 0.24 5.78
N VAL A 150 2.15 0.55 4.65
CA VAL A 150 2.75 0.44 3.32
C VAL A 150 3.17 1.82 2.84
N LEU A 151 4.48 2.02 2.65
CA LEU A 151 5.08 3.24 2.11
C LEU A 151 5.48 2.98 0.66
N ASP A 152 4.65 3.43 -0.28
CA ASP A 152 4.89 3.26 -1.71
C ASP A 152 5.76 4.41 -2.25
N GLU A 153 6.68 4.10 -3.16
CA GLU A 153 7.70 5.03 -3.69
C GLU A 153 8.55 5.67 -2.57
N ILE A 154 8.96 4.84 -1.59
CA ILE A 154 9.69 5.26 -0.38
C ILE A 154 11.04 5.91 -0.70
N ASP A 155 11.68 5.50 -1.79
CA ASP A 155 12.93 6.07 -2.28
C ASP A 155 12.80 7.57 -2.61
N HIS A 156 11.64 8.01 -3.07
CA HIS A 156 11.37 9.43 -3.32
C HIS A 156 11.34 10.23 -2.01
N LEU A 157 10.72 9.70 -0.97
CA LEU A 157 10.63 10.35 0.34
C LEU A 157 12.02 10.49 0.97
N VAL A 158 12.80 9.40 1.01
CA VAL A 158 14.14 9.38 1.62
C VAL A 158 15.10 10.33 0.89
N LYS A 159 15.08 10.35 -0.44
CA LYS A 159 15.89 11.29 -1.23
C LYS A 159 15.54 12.76 -0.94
N LYS A 160 14.29 13.04 -0.55
CA LYS A 160 13.83 14.41 -0.30
C LYS A 160 14.06 14.90 1.14
N VAL A 161 13.77 14.05 2.14
CA VAL A 161 13.72 14.47 3.54
C VAL A 161 14.54 13.60 4.49
N GLY A 162 15.33 12.66 3.96
CA GLY A 162 16.10 11.72 4.77
C GLY A 162 15.27 10.55 5.31
N ASP A 163 15.84 9.78 6.21
CA ASP A 163 15.29 8.52 6.70
C ASP A 163 14.77 8.56 8.16
N ASP A 164 14.71 9.73 8.78
CA ASP A 164 14.20 9.92 10.16
C ASP A 164 12.79 9.35 10.36
N LEU A 165 11.91 9.52 9.36
CA LEU A 165 10.58 8.92 9.42
C LEU A 165 10.65 7.40 9.53
N LEU A 166 11.51 6.77 8.73
CA LEU A 166 11.69 5.32 8.74
C LEU A 166 12.27 4.84 10.06
N TYR A 167 13.23 5.59 10.60
CA TYR A 167 13.77 5.31 11.93
C TYR A 167 12.66 5.29 12.99
N ASN A 168 11.82 6.31 13.01
CA ASN A 168 10.71 6.42 13.95
C ASN A 168 9.67 5.29 13.75
N LEU A 169 9.26 5.01 12.51
CA LEU A 169 8.28 3.97 12.23
C LEU A 169 8.81 2.56 12.50
N CYS A 170 10.08 2.27 12.22
CA CYS A 170 10.69 0.98 12.53
C CYS A 170 10.86 0.74 14.05
N ASN A 171 10.89 1.80 14.84
CA ASN A 171 10.99 1.75 16.31
C ASN A 171 9.65 1.90 17.03
N ILE A 172 8.57 2.21 16.31
CA ILE A 172 7.26 2.57 16.87
C ILE A 172 6.69 1.51 17.83
N ASN A 173 7.08 0.24 17.67
CA ASN A 173 6.61 -0.85 18.52
C ASN A 173 7.06 -0.69 19.98
N ASP A 174 8.16 0.01 20.27
CA ASP A 174 8.60 0.29 21.62
C ASP A 174 7.68 1.33 22.29
N ASP A 175 7.22 2.33 21.54
CA ASP A 175 6.26 3.33 22.01
C ASP A 175 4.85 2.75 22.13
N LEU A 176 4.45 1.90 21.20
CA LEU A 176 3.17 1.20 21.24
C LEU A 176 3.06 0.31 22.49
N LYS A 177 4.12 -0.46 22.83
CA LYS A 177 4.16 -1.30 24.03
C LYS A 177 4.05 -0.51 25.34
N ARG A 178 4.65 0.68 25.40
CA ARG A 178 4.58 1.53 26.60
C ARG A 178 3.20 2.06 26.88
N ARG A 179 2.37 2.26 25.84
CA ARG A 179 1.07 2.92 25.91
C ARG A 179 -0.12 1.99 25.63
N GLY A 180 0.12 0.73 25.21
CA GLY A 180 -0.95 -0.21 24.86
C GLY A 180 -0.43 -1.55 24.33
N GLN A 181 -1.24 -2.19 23.49
CA GLN A 181 -0.94 -3.52 22.92
C GLN A 181 -0.98 -3.54 21.39
N ALA A 182 -1.17 -2.40 20.73
CA ALA A 182 -1.09 -2.34 19.29
C ALA A 182 0.31 -2.72 18.79
N ARG A 183 0.39 -3.20 17.57
CA ARG A 183 1.62 -3.65 16.92
C ARG A 183 1.69 -3.07 15.53
N CYS A 184 2.90 -2.93 14.99
CA CYS A 184 3.11 -2.33 13.69
C CYS A 184 4.21 -3.05 12.94
N CYS A 185 4.04 -3.21 11.63
CA CYS A 185 5.11 -3.51 10.69
C CYS A 185 5.07 -2.53 9.51
N VAL A 186 6.23 -2.33 8.88
CA VAL A 186 6.41 -1.41 7.76
C VAL A 186 6.79 -2.19 6.52
N ILE A 187 6.13 -1.89 5.42
CA ILE A 187 6.44 -2.40 4.07
C ILE A 187 6.87 -1.20 3.23
N GLY A 188 8.14 -1.15 2.85
CA GLY A 188 8.65 -0.17 1.89
C GLY A 188 8.56 -0.69 0.47
N ILE A 189 8.07 0.12 -0.47
CA ILE A 189 8.09 -0.20 -1.90
C ILE A 189 9.02 0.79 -2.59
N SER A 190 10.07 0.28 -3.25
CA SER A 190 11.05 1.09 -3.95
C SER A 190 11.18 0.69 -5.43
N ASN A 191 11.38 1.70 -6.27
CA ASN A 191 11.76 1.51 -7.67
C ASN A 191 13.29 1.47 -7.85
N ASP A 192 14.05 1.76 -6.80
CA ASP A 192 15.50 1.79 -6.78
C ASP A 192 16.05 0.58 -6.00
N LEU A 193 16.77 -0.32 -6.70
CA LEU A 193 17.38 -1.50 -6.07
C LEU A 193 18.49 -1.14 -5.07
N LYS A 194 19.05 0.06 -5.18
CA LYS A 194 20.08 0.57 -4.26
C LYS A 194 19.52 1.42 -3.14
N PHE A 195 18.20 1.47 -3.01
CA PHE A 195 17.52 2.31 -2.03
C PHE A 195 18.11 2.19 -0.62
N THR A 196 18.40 0.98 -0.15
CA THR A 196 18.96 0.76 1.19
C THR A 196 20.40 1.25 1.36
N GLU A 197 21.12 1.59 0.28
CA GLU A 197 22.46 2.21 0.37
C GLU A 197 22.38 3.67 0.87
N TYR A 198 21.21 4.31 0.72
CA TYR A 198 20.97 5.69 1.19
C TYR A 198 20.50 5.78 2.65
N LEU A 199 20.25 4.64 3.29
CA LEU A 199 19.74 4.59 4.66
C LEU A 199 20.85 4.53 5.69
N ASP A 200 20.62 5.16 6.86
CA ASP A 200 21.42 4.90 8.04
C ASP A 200 21.47 3.39 8.34
N PRO A 201 22.62 2.82 8.71
CA PRO A 201 22.76 1.39 9.01
C PRO A 201 21.72 0.85 10.01
N ARG A 202 21.29 1.68 10.98
CA ARG A 202 20.26 1.31 11.96
C ARG A 202 18.88 1.16 11.33
N VAL A 203 18.53 2.05 10.40
CA VAL A 203 17.27 2.00 9.65
C VAL A 203 17.30 0.81 8.69
N LYS A 204 18.39 0.65 7.95
CA LYS A 204 18.59 -0.47 7.03
C LYS A 204 18.40 -1.82 7.72
N SER A 205 19.02 -2.02 8.88
CA SER A 205 18.92 -3.26 9.65
C SER A 205 17.50 -3.57 10.14
N ARG A 206 16.70 -2.54 10.43
CA ARG A 206 15.34 -2.71 10.95
C ARG A 206 14.27 -2.79 9.86
N LEU A 207 14.45 -2.07 8.76
CA LEU A 207 13.51 -2.06 7.64
C LEU A 207 13.71 -3.26 6.71
N GLY A 208 14.96 -3.59 6.38
CA GLY A 208 15.32 -4.69 5.47
C GLY A 208 15.46 -6.04 6.17
N GLN A 209 14.49 -6.42 7.01
CA GLN A 209 14.46 -7.75 7.62
C GLN A 209 14.11 -8.83 6.58
N GLU A 210 13.27 -8.47 5.62
CA GLU A 210 12.85 -9.31 4.50
C GLU A 210 12.85 -8.49 3.21
N ASP A 211 13.45 -9.02 2.16
CA ASP A 211 13.49 -8.39 0.84
C ASP A 211 12.74 -9.23 -0.20
N VAL A 212 11.89 -8.59 -0.98
CA VAL A 212 11.16 -9.24 -2.08
C VAL A 212 11.45 -8.50 -3.38
N ILE A 213 12.05 -9.21 -4.34
CA ILE A 213 12.44 -8.64 -5.63
C ILE A 213 11.38 -8.99 -6.68
N PHE A 214 10.81 -7.96 -7.29
CA PHE A 214 9.89 -8.07 -8.41
C PHE A 214 10.65 -7.93 -9.73
N SER A 215 10.88 -9.03 -10.40
CA SER A 215 11.46 -9.02 -11.74
C SER A 215 10.52 -8.35 -12.74
N PRO A 216 11.06 -7.65 -13.76
CA PRO A 216 10.23 -7.16 -14.87
C PRO A 216 9.44 -8.31 -15.50
N TYR A 217 8.24 -8.01 -15.99
CA TYR A 217 7.49 -8.97 -16.80
C TYR A 217 8.19 -9.14 -18.18
N ASP A 218 8.27 -10.37 -18.65
CA ASP A 218 8.64 -10.64 -20.02
C ASP A 218 7.46 -10.44 -21.00
N ALA A 219 7.73 -10.55 -22.32
CA ALA A 219 6.72 -10.30 -23.33
C ALA A 219 5.51 -11.28 -23.28
N VAL A 220 5.77 -12.54 -22.90
CA VAL A 220 4.71 -13.56 -22.78
C VAL A 220 3.82 -13.26 -21.59
N GLN A 221 4.41 -12.95 -20.45
CA GLN A 221 3.69 -12.57 -19.23
C GLN A 221 2.85 -11.30 -19.42
N LEU A 222 3.40 -10.29 -20.14
CA LEU A 222 2.65 -9.08 -20.48
C LEU A 222 1.47 -9.38 -21.39
N LYS A 223 1.64 -10.26 -22.39
CA LYS A 223 0.58 -10.71 -23.26
C LYS A 223 -0.55 -11.35 -22.45
N ASP A 224 -0.23 -12.32 -21.59
CA ASP A 224 -1.21 -13.00 -20.74
C ASP A 224 -1.99 -12.02 -19.86
N ILE A 225 -1.30 -11.03 -19.24
CA ILE A 225 -1.95 -9.99 -18.43
C ILE A 225 -2.90 -9.13 -19.25
N LEU A 226 -2.51 -8.76 -20.47
CA LEU A 226 -3.32 -7.92 -21.35
C LEU A 226 -4.51 -8.68 -21.89
N GLU A 227 -4.35 -9.94 -22.29
CA GLU A 227 -5.43 -10.83 -22.75
C GLU A 227 -6.46 -11.02 -21.61
N TYR A 228 -6.03 -11.35 -20.41
CA TYR A 228 -6.91 -11.47 -19.26
C TYR A 228 -7.72 -10.19 -18.99
N ARG A 229 -7.10 -9.02 -19.08
CA ARG A 229 -7.81 -7.74 -18.93
C ARG A 229 -8.78 -7.46 -20.07
N ALA A 230 -8.40 -7.81 -21.29
CA ALA A 230 -9.25 -7.65 -22.46
C ALA A 230 -10.52 -8.53 -22.39
N GLU A 231 -10.38 -9.78 -21.99
CA GLU A 231 -11.50 -10.72 -21.79
C GLU A 231 -12.53 -10.20 -20.79
N ILE A 232 -12.09 -9.58 -19.69
CA ILE A 232 -12.99 -9.02 -18.67
C ILE A 232 -13.58 -7.67 -19.11
N GLY A 233 -12.81 -6.87 -19.84
CA GLY A 233 -13.13 -5.47 -20.14
C GLY A 233 -13.85 -5.23 -21.45
N ILE A 234 -13.71 -6.11 -22.44
CA ILE A 234 -14.18 -5.91 -23.83
C ILE A 234 -15.24 -6.97 -24.19
N LYS A 235 -16.23 -6.57 -24.99
CA LYS A 235 -17.25 -7.49 -25.51
C LYS A 235 -16.63 -8.48 -26.48
N THR A 236 -16.90 -9.76 -26.32
CA THR A 236 -16.33 -10.89 -27.10
C THR A 236 -16.53 -10.77 -28.63
N ASN A 237 -17.56 -10.06 -29.07
CA ASN A 237 -17.91 -9.90 -30.51
C ASN A 237 -17.33 -8.60 -31.12
N SER A 238 -16.46 -7.87 -30.43
CA SER A 238 -15.94 -6.58 -30.92
C SER A 238 -14.47 -6.68 -31.38
N LEU A 239 -13.88 -7.86 -31.34
CA LEU A 239 -12.47 -8.10 -31.70
C LEU A 239 -12.33 -8.88 -33.03
N SER A 240 -13.39 -8.92 -33.85
CA SER A 240 -13.36 -9.51 -35.21
C SER A 240 -12.96 -8.46 -36.25
#